data_55a6641228f340973d5f574dbb14c203
#
_entry.id   55a6641228f340973d5f574dbb14c203
#
_cell.length_a   1.000
_cell.length_b   1.000
_cell.length_c   1.000
_cell.angle_alpha   90.00
_cell.angle_beta   90.00
_cell.angle_gamma   90.00
#
_symmetry.space_group_name_H-M   'P 1'
#
loop_
_entity.id
_entity.type
_entity.pdbx_description
1 polymer ?
#
loop_
_entity_poly.entity_id
_entity_poly.type
_entity_poly.pdbx_seq_one_letter_code
_entity_poly.pdbx_strand_id
1 'polypeptide(L)'
;MIAALESCHRVEFYSAVDFNAEYAESAREIVSKKFNNIIARAAVLDFSNKKEISTINLSEDHSNLIICLGGTIFCAGNEDYIDKVVENIANLLKAGEYFIFGADISDSEQALRPAYFTDLSYQLMLNAMHGLKQALGDSNSNFDPTAFEPVFRWNERSTTVELLLRATRSQNIIIDNTECCIIKDVLYNILNSRKTSINEIKLRLSKYKLEIVNIYETKDVFGNKFALLKTKKI
;
A
#
# COMPACT_ATOMS: atom_id res chain seq x y z
N MET A 1 -11.42 -14.14 6.63
CA MET A 1 -12.03 -13.77 5.34
C MET A 1 -12.37 -15.01 4.51
N ILE A 2 -11.41 -15.81 4.00
CA ILE A 2 -11.72 -17.02 3.19
C ILE A 2 -12.70 -17.96 3.90
N ALA A 3 -12.50 -18.25 5.21
CA ALA A 3 -13.42 -19.06 5.98
C ALA A 3 -14.85 -18.49 6.06
N ALA A 4 -15.00 -17.17 6.04
CA ALA A 4 -16.32 -16.53 6.01
C ALA A 4 -16.97 -16.64 4.61
N LEU A 5 -16.17 -16.58 3.54
CA LEU A 5 -16.66 -16.80 2.17
C LEU A 5 -17.08 -18.27 1.99
N GLU A 6 -16.29 -19.22 2.47
CA GLU A 6 -16.59 -20.66 2.43
C GLU A 6 -17.89 -21.01 3.15
N SER A 7 -18.24 -20.31 4.23
CA SER A 7 -19.51 -20.54 4.95
C SER A 7 -20.76 -20.09 4.17
N CYS A 8 -20.59 -19.19 3.19
CA CYS A 8 -21.69 -18.60 2.43
C CYS A 8 -21.68 -19.00 0.95
N HIS A 9 -20.51 -19.28 0.39
CA HIS A 9 -20.30 -19.55 -1.02
C HIS A 9 -19.17 -20.56 -1.20
N ARG A 10 -19.25 -21.36 -2.25
CA ARG A 10 -18.14 -22.24 -2.60
C ARG A 10 -17.01 -21.44 -3.24
N VAL A 11 -15.85 -21.44 -2.60
CA VAL A 11 -14.60 -20.88 -3.15
C VAL A 11 -13.83 -22.01 -3.81
N GLU A 12 -13.60 -21.93 -5.11
CA GLU A 12 -12.86 -22.95 -5.87
C GLU A 12 -11.42 -22.54 -6.09
N PHE A 13 -11.19 -21.25 -6.34
CA PHE A 13 -9.88 -20.71 -6.66
C PHE A 13 -9.52 -19.57 -5.71
N TYR A 14 -8.24 -19.51 -5.37
CA TYR A 14 -7.62 -18.40 -4.65
C TYR A 14 -6.32 -18.01 -5.35
N SER A 15 -6.14 -16.73 -5.65
CA SER A 15 -4.90 -16.20 -6.18
C SER A 15 -4.35 -15.14 -5.23
N ALA A 16 -3.18 -15.43 -4.64
CA ALA A 16 -2.40 -14.44 -3.91
C ALA A 16 -1.60 -13.62 -4.91
N VAL A 17 -1.72 -12.31 -4.85
CA VAL A 17 -1.05 -11.39 -5.78
C VAL A 17 -0.27 -10.36 -4.98
N ASP A 18 1.04 -10.29 -5.19
CA ASP A 18 1.94 -9.31 -4.57
C ASP A 18 3.15 -9.10 -5.48
N PHE A 19 3.82 -7.95 -5.39
CA PHE A 19 5.10 -7.75 -6.09
C PHE A 19 6.27 -8.43 -5.34
N ASN A 20 6.09 -8.79 -4.07
CA ASN A 20 7.03 -9.58 -3.29
C ASN A 20 6.68 -11.07 -3.40
N ALA A 21 7.61 -11.83 -3.99
CA ALA A 21 7.44 -13.27 -4.20
C ALA A 21 7.20 -14.06 -2.90
N GLU A 22 7.91 -13.70 -1.82
CA GLU A 22 7.78 -14.38 -0.52
C GLU A 22 6.39 -14.17 0.08
N TYR A 23 5.82 -12.97 -0.06
CA TYR A 23 4.47 -12.67 0.46
C TYR A 23 3.39 -13.39 -0.35
N ALA A 24 3.48 -13.37 -1.68
CA ALA A 24 2.54 -14.08 -2.54
C ALA A 24 2.56 -15.58 -2.27
N GLU A 25 3.75 -16.17 -2.18
CA GLU A 25 3.91 -17.61 -1.96
C GLU A 25 3.49 -18.03 -0.55
N SER A 26 3.85 -17.26 0.48
CA SER A 26 3.44 -17.52 1.86
C SER A 26 1.89 -17.49 2.00
N ALA A 27 1.22 -16.52 1.37
CA ALA A 27 -0.22 -16.45 1.37
C ALA A 27 -0.86 -17.66 0.65
N ARG A 28 -0.32 -18.09 -0.50
CA ARG A 28 -0.75 -19.30 -1.20
C ARG A 28 -0.62 -20.54 -0.31
N GLU A 29 0.55 -20.70 0.35
CA GLU A 29 0.78 -21.85 1.22
C GLU A 29 -0.18 -21.93 2.39
N ILE A 30 -0.44 -20.79 3.06
CA ILE A 30 -1.40 -20.72 4.18
C ILE A 30 -2.78 -21.21 3.73
N VAL A 31 -3.23 -20.77 2.56
CA VAL A 31 -4.55 -21.17 2.03
C VAL A 31 -4.56 -22.65 1.64
N SER A 32 -3.53 -23.14 0.93
CA SER A 32 -3.42 -24.56 0.55
C SER A 32 -3.38 -25.50 1.74
N LYS A 33 -2.73 -25.11 2.83
CA LYS A 33 -2.65 -25.92 4.07
C LYS A 33 -3.95 -25.94 4.85
N LYS A 34 -4.74 -24.85 4.77
CA LYS A 34 -5.96 -24.69 5.58
C LYS A 34 -7.23 -25.15 4.87
N PHE A 35 -7.28 -25.12 3.55
CA PHE A 35 -8.45 -25.40 2.74
C PHE A 35 -8.12 -26.37 1.60
N ASN A 36 -8.41 -27.65 1.81
CA ASN A 36 -8.05 -28.71 0.85
C ASN A 36 -8.87 -28.69 -0.45
N ASN A 37 -10.02 -27.99 -0.43
CA ASN A 37 -10.95 -27.86 -1.56
C ASN A 37 -10.69 -26.62 -2.42
N ILE A 38 -9.72 -25.76 -2.05
CA ILE A 38 -9.38 -24.54 -2.79
C ILE A 38 -8.10 -24.74 -3.58
N ILE A 39 -8.14 -24.44 -4.86
CA ILE A 39 -6.95 -24.38 -5.71
C ILE A 39 -6.27 -23.03 -5.48
N ALA A 40 -5.17 -23.02 -4.73
CA ALA A 40 -4.44 -21.79 -4.39
C ALA A 40 -3.25 -21.58 -5.33
N ARG A 41 -3.09 -20.35 -5.83
CA ARG A 41 -2.02 -19.91 -6.72
C ARG A 41 -1.34 -18.67 -6.15
N ALA A 42 -0.11 -18.40 -6.59
CA ALA A 42 0.61 -17.15 -6.35
C ALA A 42 0.95 -16.50 -7.70
N ALA A 43 0.88 -15.17 -7.74
CA ALA A 43 1.34 -14.38 -8.88
C ALA A 43 2.18 -13.20 -8.37
N VAL A 44 3.36 -13.02 -8.94
CA VAL A 44 4.28 -11.92 -8.61
C VAL A 44 4.19 -10.90 -9.72
N LEU A 45 3.62 -9.74 -9.41
CA LEU A 45 3.40 -8.69 -10.42
C LEU A 45 3.18 -7.30 -9.80
N ASP A 46 3.42 -6.28 -10.61
CA ASP A 46 3.08 -4.89 -10.30
C ASP A 46 1.63 -4.58 -10.70
N PHE A 47 0.81 -4.19 -9.72
CA PHE A 47 -0.60 -3.84 -9.92
C PHE A 47 -0.81 -2.63 -10.86
N SER A 48 0.18 -1.77 -11.00
CA SER A 48 0.14 -0.62 -11.92
C SER A 48 0.49 -0.99 -13.36
N ASN A 49 1.11 -2.16 -13.57
CA ASN A 49 1.53 -2.62 -14.89
C ASN A 49 0.39 -3.40 -15.57
N LYS A 50 -0.26 -2.75 -16.54
CA LYS A 50 -1.37 -3.35 -17.29
C LYS A 50 -1.04 -4.68 -17.95
N LYS A 51 0.20 -4.85 -18.47
CA LYS A 51 0.62 -6.09 -19.14
C LYS A 51 0.74 -7.24 -18.14
N GLU A 52 1.31 -6.97 -16.96
CA GLU A 52 1.44 -7.99 -15.91
C GLU A 52 0.07 -8.37 -15.33
N ILE A 53 -0.77 -7.38 -15.00
CA ILE A 53 -2.12 -7.62 -14.48
C ILE A 53 -2.97 -8.46 -15.46
N SER A 54 -2.82 -8.24 -16.76
CA SER A 54 -3.56 -9.02 -17.77
C SER A 54 -3.16 -10.51 -17.83
N THR A 55 -2.08 -10.91 -17.17
CA THR A 55 -1.68 -12.33 -17.05
C THR A 55 -2.45 -13.08 -15.96
N ILE A 56 -3.20 -12.36 -15.11
CA ILE A 56 -4.05 -12.99 -14.10
C ILE A 56 -5.21 -13.68 -14.81
N ASN A 57 -5.18 -15.00 -14.81
CA ASN A 57 -6.28 -15.80 -15.32
C ASN A 57 -7.42 -15.83 -14.30
N LEU A 58 -8.37 -14.90 -14.44
CA LEU A 58 -9.65 -14.99 -13.77
C LEU A 58 -10.53 -16.02 -14.47
N SER A 59 -11.36 -16.72 -13.71
CA SER A 59 -12.26 -17.73 -14.27
C SER A 59 -13.31 -17.08 -15.18
N GLU A 60 -13.53 -17.67 -16.34
CA GLU A 60 -14.63 -17.25 -17.24
C GLU A 60 -15.97 -17.83 -16.79
N ASP A 61 -15.95 -19.00 -16.14
CA ASP A 61 -17.15 -19.75 -15.75
C ASP A 61 -17.65 -19.42 -14.33
N HIS A 62 -16.86 -18.68 -13.55
CA HIS A 62 -17.17 -18.33 -12.17
C HIS A 62 -17.17 -16.82 -11.95
N SER A 63 -17.91 -16.37 -10.95
CA SER A 63 -17.86 -14.99 -10.52
C SER A 63 -16.56 -14.71 -9.75
N ASN A 64 -15.90 -13.62 -10.08
CA ASN A 64 -14.66 -13.21 -9.47
C ASN A 64 -14.89 -12.16 -8.39
N LEU A 65 -14.10 -12.24 -7.32
CA LEU A 65 -14.04 -11.25 -6.26
C LEU A 65 -12.59 -10.82 -6.08
N ILE A 66 -12.30 -9.55 -6.32
CA ILE A 66 -10.98 -8.98 -6.04
C ILE A 66 -11.01 -8.34 -4.65
N ILE A 67 -9.97 -8.59 -3.85
CA ILE A 67 -9.86 -8.06 -2.49
C ILE A 67 -8.47 -7.48 -2.29
N CYS A 68 -8.43 -6.20 -1.85
CA CYS A 68 -7.21 -5.51 -1.47
C CYS A 68 -7.38 -4.90 -0.07
N LEU A 69 -6.95 -5.63 0.95
CA LEU A 69 -7.06 -5.18 2.34
C LEU A 69 -5.89 -4.26 2.72
N GLY A 70 -6.13 -3.41 3.73
CA GLY A 70 -5.20 -2.36 4.11
C GLY A 70 -5.37 -1.10 3.25
N GLY A 71 -4.47 -0.13 3.43
CA GLY A 71 -4.53 1.15 2.72
C GLY A 71 -3.79 1.17 1.38
N THR A 72 -3.35 0.03 0.86
CA THR A 72 -2.32 -0.07 -0.21
C THR A 72 -2.60 0.79 -1.44
N ILE A 73 -3.83 0.83 -1.94
CA ILE A 73 -4.16 1.54 -3.19
C ILE A 73 -4.24 3.04 -2.94
N PHE A 74 -5.07 3.46 -1.98
CA PHE A 74 -5.42 4.87 -1.78
C PHE A 74 -4.47 5.64 -0.86
N CYS A 75 -3.48 4.99 -0.24
CA CYS A 75 -2.44 5.68 0.52
C CYS A 75 -1.18 6.00 -0.31
N ALA A 76 -1.10 5.60 -1.57
CA ALA A 76 -0.01 5.99 -2.45
C ALA A 76 -0.02 7.51 -2.68
N GLY A 77 1.17 8.13 -2.59
CA GLY A 77 1.32 9.58 -2.80
C GLY A 77 1.22 10.01 -4.28
N ASN A 78 1.15 9.07 -5.21
CA ASN A 78 1.09 9.33 -6.65
C ASN A 78 -0.32 9.03 -7.19
N GLU A 79 -1.01 10.05 -7.65
CA GLU A 79 -2.38 9.95 -8.18
C GLU A 79 -2.47 9.12 -9.46
N ASP A 80 -1.47 9.23 -10.35
CA ASP A 80 -1.42 8.45 -11.58
C ASP A 80 -1.27 6.95 -11.29
N TYR A 81 -0.52 6.61 -10.23
CA TYR A 81 -0.41 5.22 -9.78
C TYR A 81 -1.76 4.68 -9.30
N ILE A 82 -2.47 5.45 -8.47
CA ILE A 82 -3.80 5.07 -7.97
C ILE A 82 -4.76 4.84 -9.14
N ASP A 83 -4.83 5.77 -10.09
CA ASP A 83 -5.72 5.68 -11.24
C ASP A 83 -5.38 4.45 -12.12
N LYS A 84 -4.08 4.17 -12.36
CA LYS A 84 -3.65 2.95 -13.09
C LYS A 84 -4.06 1.66 -12.39
N VAL A 85 -3.85 1.57 -11.07
CA VAL A 85 -4.23 0.38 -10.30
C VAL A 85 -5.74 0.17 -10.33
N VAL A 86 -6.53 1.21 -10.10
CA VAL A 86 -8.00 1.14 -10.15
C VAL A 86 -8.49 0.76 -11.54
N GLU A 87 -7.91 1.35 -12.61
CA GLU A 87 -8.23 1.00 -14.00
C GLU A 87 -7.94 -0.47 -14.28
N ASN A 88 -6.76 -0.94 -13.90
CA ASN A 88 -6.35 -2.33 -14.12
C ASN A 88 -7.28 -3.31 -13.40
N ILE A 89 -7.63 -3.05 -12.14
CA ILE A 89 -8.58 -3.86 -11.38
C ILE A 89 -9.96 -3.84 -12.06
N ALA A 90 -10.43 -2.67 -12.47
CA ALA A 90 -11.72 -2.53 -13.14
C ALA A 90 -11.79 -3.28 -14.47
N ASN A 91 -10.66 -3.37 -15.19
CA ASN A 91 -10.57 -4.10 -16.46
C ASN A 91 -10.52 -5.62 -16.27
N LEU A 92 -10.11 -6.12 -15.12
CA LEU A 92 -10.19 -7.54 -14.78
C LEU A 92 -11.62 -8.01 -14.48
N LEU A 93 -12.47 -7.12 -13.98
CA LEU A 93 -13.82 -7.45 -13.53
C LEU A 93 -14.83 -7.41 -14.68
N LYS A 94 -15.70 -8.41 -14.73
CA LYS A 94 -16.91 -8.43 -15.56
C LYS A 94 -18.02 -7.62 -14.89
N ALA A 95 -19.00 -7.16 -15.68
CA ALA A 95 -20.19 -6.52 -15.15
C ALA A 95 -20.88 -7.42 -14.10
N GLY A 96 -21.19 -6.85 -12.94
CA GLY A 96 -21.80 -7.57 -11.84
C GLY A 96 -20.82 -8.10 -10.79
N GLU A 97 -19.52 -8.21 -11.09
CA GLU A 97 -18.48 -8.68 -10.17
C GLU A 97 -18.06 -7.60 -9.17
N TYR A 98 -17.36 -8.02 -8.12
CA TYR A 98 -17.08 -7.16 -6.97
C TYR A 98 -15.60 -6.94 -6.72
N PHE A 99 -15.28 -5.73 -6.24
CA PHE A 99 -13.99 -5.37 -5.67
C PHE A 99 -14.20 -4.86 -4.24
N ILE A 100 -13.45 -5.41 -3.29
CA ILE A 100 -13.45 -5.01 -1.87
C ILE A 100 -12.07 -4.49 -1.51
N PHE A 101 -12.00 -3.31 -0.92
CA PHE A 101 -10.72 -2.74 -0.51
C PHE A 101 -10.85 -1.91 0.76
N GLY A 102 -9.72 -1.76 1.47
CA GLY A 102 -9.58 -0.88 2.62
C GLY A 102 -9.04 0.49 2.23
N ALA A 103 -9.44 1.53 2.95
CA ALA A 103 -8.91 2.87 2.83
C ALA A 103 -8.78 3.53 4.22
N ASP A 104 -7.69 4.28 4.41
CA ASP A 104 -7.54 5.19 5.53
C ASP A 104 -8.13 6.54 5.12
N ILE A 105 -9.23 6.91 5.76
CA ILE A 105 -10.00 8.13 5.49
C ILE A 105 -9.85 9.17 6.59
N SER A 106 -8.80 9.05 7.39
CA SER A 106 -8.48 9.99 8.49
C SER A 106 -8.19 11.38 7.95
N ASP A 107 -8.60 12.41 8.69
CA ASP A 107 -8.56 13.80 8.26
C ASP A 107 -8.02 14.77 9.36
N SER A 108 -7.48 14.22 10.45
CA SER A 108 -7.03 14.99 11.61
C SER A 108 -5.59 14.68 11.98
N GLU A 109 -4.75 15.71 12.01
CA GLU A 109 -3.37 15.57 12.50
C GLU A 109 -3.32 15.02 13.92
N GLN A 110 -4.24 15.46 14.78
CA GLN A 110 -4.30 15.02 16.17
C GLN A 110 -4.50 13.50 16.29
N ALA A 111 -5.32 12.92 15.43
CA ALA A 111 -5.53 11.48 15.38
C ALA A 111 -4.36 10.73 14.73
N LEU A 112 -3.82 11.30 13.63
CA LEU A 112 -2.76 10.66 12.84
C LEU A 112 -1.40 10.65 13.54
N ARG A 113 -1.04 11.73 14.25
CA ARG A 113 0.28 11.85 14.88
C ARG A 113 0.61 10.67 15.83
N PRO A 114 -0.21 10.28 16.80
CA PRO A 114 0.10 9.16 17.69
C PRO A 114 0.14 7.80 16.99
N ALA A 115 -0.52 7.65 15.84
CA ALA A 115 -0.48 6.40 15.05
C ALA A 115 0.76 6.29 14.16
N TYR A 116 1.28 7.43 13.67
CA TYR A 116 2.38 7.47 12.71
C TYR A 116 3.72 7.90 13.32
N PHE A 117 3.72 8.64 14.43
CA PHE A 117 4.93 9.13 15.05
C PHE A 117 5.26 8.32 16.30
N THR A 118 5.79 7.12 16.09
CA THR A 118 6.12 6.11 17.10
C THR A 118 7.58 5.69 16.99
N ASP A 119 8.12 5.06 18.04
CA ASP A 119 9.47 4.48 17.99
C ASP A 119 9.60 3.44 16.86
N LEU A 120 8.53 2.67 16.60
CA LEU A 120 8.53 1.68 15.52
C LEU A 120 8.63 2.34 14.14
N SER A 121 7.90 3.41 13.88
CA SER A 121 8.00 4.15 12.62
C SER A 121 9.36 4.83 12.46
N TYR A 122 9.97 5.29 13.55
CA TYR A 122 11.33 5.79 13.52
C TYR A 122 12.33 4.69 13.14
N GLN A 123 12.23 3.51 13.75
CA GLN A 123 13.07 2.37 13.37
C GLN A 123 12.90 1.99 11.89
N LEU A 124 11.66 2.02 11.38
CA LEU A 124 11.39 1.79 9.95
C LEU A 124 12.10 2.81 9.06
N MET A 125 12.06 4.10 9.42
CA MET A 125 12.77 5.15 8.67
C MET A 125 14.29 4.99 8.73
N LEU A 126 14.85 4.61 9.90
CA LEU A 126 16.29 4.34 10.04
C LEU A 126 16.72 3.12 9.22
N ASN A 127 15.87 2.10 9.09
CA ASN A 127 16.16 0.95 8.23
C ASN A 127 16.37 1.37 6.77
N ALA A 128 15.67 2.41 6.28
CA ALA A 128 15.94 2.96 4.96
C ALA A 128 17.35 3.55 4.87
N MET A 129 17.84 4.22 5.92
CA MET A 129 19.21 4.75 5.97
C MET A 129 20.26 3.65 6.07
N HIS A 130 19.98 2.57 6.82
CA HIS A 130 20.84 1.38 6.85
C HIS A 130 20.89 0.68 5.48
N GLY A 131 19.74 0.56 4.80
CA GLY A 131 19.67 0.05 3.43
C GLY A 131 20.47 0.91 2.45
N LEU A 132 20.37 2.24 2.58
CA LEU A 132 21.19 3.17 1.81
C LEU A 132 22.68 2.94 2.05
N LYS A 133 23.12 2.82 3.32
CA LYS A 133 24.51 2.52 3.67
C LYS A 133 24.99 1.24 2.99
N GLN A 134 24.20 0.20 3.03
CA GLN A 134 24.52 -1.09 2.40
C GLN A 134 24.62 -0.95 0.87
N ALA A 135 23.72 -0.23 0.24
CA ALA A 135 23.72 0.00 -1.20
C ALA A 135 24.90 0.86 -1.68
N LEU A 136 25.33 1.81 -0.85
CA LEU A 136 26.48 2.68 -1.13
C LEU A 136 27.85 1.97 -1.01
N GLY A 137 27.90 0.85 -0.27
CA GLY A 137 29.12 0.04 -0.12
C GLY A 137 30.28 0.73 0.62
N ASP A 138 31.47 0.14 0.51
CA ASP A 138 32.67 0.53 1.26
C ASP A 138 33.19 1.93 0.96
N SER A 139 32.93 2.46 -0.24
CA SER A 139 33.30 3.84 -0.63
C SER A 139 32.68 4.90 0.27
N ASN A 140 31.63 4.53 1.00
CA ASN A 140 30.89 5.40 1.91
C ASN A 140 30.95 4.91 3.38
N SER A 141 32.07 4.33 3.78
CA SER A 141 32.26 3.81 5.15
C SER A 141 31.96 4.85 6.24
N ASN A 142 32.19 6.14 5.97
CA ASN A 142 31.96 7.26 6.88
C ASN A 142 30.47 7.69 6.94
N PHE A 143 29.59 7.17 6.10
CA PHE A 143 28.17 7.47 6.20
C PHE A 143 27.57 6.84 7.46
N ASP A 144 26.98 7.69 8.30
CA ASP A 144 26.34 7.28 9.55
C ASP A 144 24.82 7.33 9.40
N PRO A 145 24.16 6.18 9.26
CA PRO A 145 22.71 6.08 9.14
C PRO A 145 21.95 6.51 10.40
N THR A 146 22.63 6.64 11.55
CA THR A 146 22.02 7.04 12.83
C THR A 146 22.04 8.54 13.05
N ALA A 147 22.72 9.30 12.18
CA ALA A 147 22.83 10.76 12.27
C ALA A 147 21.56 11.47 11.72
N PHE A 148 20.39 10.96 12.08
CA PHE A 148 19.10 11.50 11.68
C PHE A 148 18.12 11.45 12.84
N GLU A 149 17.16 12.38 12.86
CA GLU A 149 16.06 12.40 13.80
C GLU A 149 14.71 12.41 13.08
N PRO A 150 13.66 11.80 13.66
CA PRO A 150 12.36 11.70 13.01
C PRO A 150 11.61 13.02 13.04
N VAL A 151 10.92 13.32 11.94
CA VAL A 151 9.99 14.45 11.86
C VAL A 151 8.68 13.95 11.23
N PHE A 152 7.59 14.22 11.92
CA PHE A 152 6.24 14.00 11.42
C PHE A 152 5.70 15.32 10.86
N ARG A 153 5.09 15.28 9.69
CA ARG A 153 4.38 16.40 9.09
C ARG A 153 3.03 15.94 8.53
N TRP A 154 1.98 16.63 8.89
CA TRP A 154 0.69 16.54 8.24
C TRP A 154 0.60 17.62 7.16
N ASN A 155 0.45 17.23 5.93
CA ASN A 155 0.24 18.14 4.81
C ASN A 155 -1.26 18.19 4.49
N GLU A 156 -1.96 19.18 5.03
CA GLU A 156 -3.41 19.33 4.85
C GLU A 156 -3.81 19.50 3.38
N ARG A 157 -2.98 20.18 2.60
CA ARG A 157 -3.29 20.46 1.19
C ARG A 157 -3.35 19.18 0.35
N SER A 158 -2.44 18.26 0.59
CA SER A 158 -2.37 16.97 -0.11
C SER A 158 -2.99 15.83 0.69
N THR A 159 -3.52 16.11 1.89
CA THR A 159 -4.03 15.11 2.84
C THR A 159 -3.03 13.95 3.06
N THR A 160 -1.76 14.29 3.27
CA THR A 160 -0.69 13.29 3.34
C THR A 160 0.07 13.38 4.66
N VAL A 161 0.23 12.25 5.33
CA VAL A 161 1.23 12.07 6.37
C VAL A 161 2.58 11.90 5.69
N GLU A 162 3.52 12.75 6.07
CA GLU A 162 4.90 12.69 5.62
C GLU A 162 5.79 12.33 6.80
N LEU A 163 6.49 11.20 6.71
CA LEU A 163 7.51 10.80 7.66
C LEU A 163 8.88 11.16 7.08
N LEU A 164 9.55 12.06 7.76
CA LEU A 164 10.79 12.67 7.30
C LEU A 164 11.92 12.38 8.31
N LEU A 165 13.13 12.37 7.80
CA LEU A 165 14.34 12.36 8.62
C LEU A 165 15.06 13.68 8.45
N ARG A 166 15.37 14.36 9.57
CA ARG A 166 16.23 15.54 9.62
C ARG A 166 17.66 15.12 9.87
N ALA A 167 18.59 15.48 9.01
CA ALA A 167 20.00 15.22 9.26
C ALA A 167 20.52 16.05 10.43
N THR A 168 21.11 15.41 11.43
CA THR A 168 21.67 16.09 12.63
C THR A 168 23.06 16.64 12.37
N ARG A 169 23.72 16.21 11.30
CA ARG A 169 25.02 16.72 10.82
C ARG A 169 25.14 16.57 9.31
N SER A 170 26.03 17.36 8.70
CA SER A 170 26.38 17.17 7.30
C SER A 170 27.26 15.94 7.10
N GLN A 171 27.06 15.21 5.99
CA GLN A 171 27.83 14.02 5.63
C GLN A 171 28.04 14.02 4.11
N ASN A 172 29.25 13.64 3.66
CA ASN A 172 29.51 13.43 2.25
C ASN A 172 29.34 11.96 1.90
N ILE A 173 28.70 11.69 0.78
CA ILE A 173 28.51 10.35 0.21
C ILE A 173 28.87 10.37 -1.26
N ILE A 174 29.27 9.21 -1.78
CA ILE A 174 29.59 9.03 -3.20
C ILE A 174 28.52 8.15 -3.84
N ILE A 175 27.83 8.66 -4.84
CA ILE A 175 26.84 7.93 -5.64
C ILE A 175 27.31 7.97 -7.08
N ASP A 176 27.49 6.80 -7.70
CA ASP A 176 27.94 6.67 -9.10
C ASP A 176 29.17 7.55 -9.43
N ASN A 177 30.19 7.51 -8.55
CA ASN A 177 31.40 8.31 -8.60
C ASN A 177 31.18 9.83 -8.50
N THR A 178 29.99 10.27 -8.07
CA THR A 178 29.68 11.68 -7.85
C THR A 178 29.60 11.96 -6.36
N GLU A 179 30.32 12.97 -5.89
CA GLU A 179 30.22 13.40 -4.50
C GLU A 179 28.90 14.16 -4.29
N CYS A 180 28.12 13.69 -3.31
CA CYS A 180 26.86 14.28 -2.87
C CYS A 180 26.97 14.64 -1.40
N CYS A 181 26.31 15.72 -0.97
CA CYS A 181 26.30 16.14 0.42
C CYS A 181 24.90 16.00 1.04
N ILE A 182 24.82 15.24 2.14
CA ILE A 182 23.69 15.29 3.05
C ILE A 182 23.91 16.52 3.94
N ILE A 183 23.02 17.49 3.87
CA ILE A 183 23.19 18.77 4.53
C ILE A 183 22.47 18.72 5.90
N LYS A 184 23.17 19.19 6.94
CA LYS A 184 22.59 19.34 8.29
C LYS A 184 21.28 20.15 8.24
N ASP A 185 20.31 19.78 9.08
CA ASP A 185 18.98 20.40 9.24
C ASP A 185 18.07 20.28 8.01
N VAL A 186 18.52 19.66 6.91
CA VAL A 186 17.66 19.35 5.77
C VAL A 186 16.77 18.14 6.08
N LEU A 187 15.51 18.23 5.63
CA LEU A 187 14.51 17.17 5.78
C LEU A 187 14.52 16.27 4.53
N TYR A 188 14.66 14.98 4.76
CA TYR A 188 14.60 13.94 3.73
C TYR A 188 13.31 13.15 3.89
N ASN A 189 12.49 13.13 2.85
CA ASN A 189 11.23 12.42 2.86
C ASN A 189 11.48 10.92 2.68
N ILE A 190 11.01 10.12 3.64
CA ILE A 190 11.22 8.65 3.66
C ILE A 190 9.94 7.92 3.28
N LEU A 191 8.78 8.38 3.80
CA LEU A 191 7.51 7.73 3.56
C LEU A 191 6.38 8.76 3.50
N ASN A 192 5.50 8.54 2.53
CA ASN A 192 4.26 9.28 2.39
C ASN A 192 3.07 8.32 2.55
N SER A 193 2.07 8.74 3.31
CA SER A 193 0.81 8.01 3.43
C SER A 193 -0.36 8.98 3.22
N ARG A 194 -0.96 8.92 2.03
CA ARG A 194 -2.12 9.73 1.69
C ARG A 194 -3.36 9.24 2.42
N LYS A 195 -4.23 10.18 2.76
CA LYS A 195 -5.55 9.97 3.34
C LYS A 195 -6.58 10.44 2.33
N THR A 196 -7.40 9.53 1.84
CA THR A 196 -8.29 9.82 0.72
C THR A 196 -9.74 9.81 1.19
N SER A 197 -10.46 10.92 0.99
CA SER A 197 -11.86 11.00 1.38
C SER A 197 -12.75 10.05 0.58
N ILE A 198 -13.87 9.61 1.17
CA ILE A 198 -14.87 8.76 0.49
C ILE A 198 -15.36 9.41 -0.81
N ASN A 199 -15.55 10.74 -0.82
CA ASN A 199 -16.00 11.44 -2.03
C ASN A 199 -14.96 11.37 -3.15
N GLU A 200 -13.68 11.51 -2.83
CA GLU A 200 -12.60 11.38 -3.81
C GLU A 200 -12.51 9.94 -4.33
N ILE A 201 -12.58 8.95 -3.44
CA ILE A 201 -12.61 7.54 -3.83
C ILE A 201 -13.77 7.28 -4.79
N LYS A 202 -14.97 7.75 -4.47
CA LYS A 202 -16.16 7.62 -5.33
C LYS A 202 -15.96 8.22 -6.71
N LEU A 203 -15.39 9.41 -6.79
CA LEU A 203 -15.11 10.09 -8.07
C LEU A 203 -14.10 9.31 -8.92
N ARG A 204 -13.05 8.75 -8.32
CA ARG A 204 -12.06 7.94 -9.03
C ARG A 204 -12.66 6.64 -9.54
N LEU A 205 -13.38 5.91 -8.71
CA LEU A 205 -14.01 4.65 -9.07
C LEU A 205 -15.01 4.80 -10.22
N SER A 206 -15.81 5.88 -10.21
CA SER A 206 -16.81 6.14 -11.25
C SER A 206 -16.22 6.30 -12.65
N LYS A 207 -14.98 6.80 -12.79
CA LYS A 207 -14.26 6.87 -14.07
C LYS A 207 -14.11 5.50 -14.75
N TYR A 208 -14.03 4.44 -13.94
CA TYR A 208 -13.76 3.07 -14.38
C TYR A 208 -14.97 2.15 -14.25
N LYS A 209 -16.18 2.73 -14.12
CA LYS A 209 -17.43 1.98 -13.99
C LYS A 209 -17.44 1.05 -12.76
N LEU A 210 -16.90 1.52 -11.64
CA LEU A 210 -17.01 0.88 -10.34
C LEU A 210 -17.93 1.72 -9.46
N GLU A 211 -19.01 1.11 -8.97
CA GLU A 211 -19.99 1.75 -8.08
C GLU A 211 -19.81 1.23 -6.65
N ILE A 212 -19.76 2.13 -5.67
CA ILE A 212 -19.75 1.75 -4.25
C ILE A 212 -21.14 1.27 -3.86
N VAL A 213 -21.25 0.03 -3.44
CA VAL A 213 -22.51 -0.56 -2.98
C VAL A 213 -22.64 -0.62 -1.46
N ASN A 214 -21.50 -0.71 -0.73
CA ASN A 214 -21.47 -0.66 0.72
C ASN A 214 -20.21 0.02 1.22
N ILE A 215 -20.32 0.72 2.36
CA ILE A 215 -19.20 1.31 3.11
C ILE A 215 -19.34 0.87 4.57
N TYR A 216 -18.28 0.31 5.13
CA TYR A 216 -18.18 -0.03 6.54
C TYR A 216 -17.07 0.79 7.16
N GLU A 217 -17.43 1.74 8.02
CA GLU A 217 -16.49 2.63 8.67
C GLU A 217 -16.22 2.20 10.11
N THR A 218 -15.00 2.39 10.55
CA THR A 218 -14.58 2.20 11.94
C THR A 218 -13.59 3.26 12.34
N LYS A 219 -13.36 3.40 13.66
CA LYS A 219 -12.33 4.28 14.21
C LYS A 219 -11.46 3.51 15.18
N ASP A 220 -10.18 3.84 15.21
CA ASP A 220 -9.29 3.36 16.26
C ASP A 220 -9.40 4.20 17.55
N VAL A 221 -8.61 3.83 18.54
CA VAL A 221 -8.57 4.52 19.87
C VAL A 221 -8.05 5.95 19.79
N PHE A 222 -7.37 6.34 18.74
CA PHE A 222 -6.85 7.68 18.49
C PHE A 222 -7.81 8.55 17.67
N GLY A 223 -8.88 7.95 17.13
CA GLY A 223 -9.85 8.61 16.27
C GLY A 223 -9.55 8.54 14.77
N ASN A 224 -8.50 7.80 14.35
CA ASN A 224 -8.26 7.53 12.94
C ASN A 224 -9.43 6.75 12.34
N LYS A 225 -9.82 7.14 11.14
CA LYS A 225 -10.99 6.60 10.45
C LYS A 225 -10.55 5.65 9.35
N PHE A 226 -11.11 4.47 9.34
CA PHE A 226 -10.87 3.47 8.30
C PHE A 226 -12.20 3.06 7.66
N ALA A 227 -12.17 2.83 6.35
CA ALA A 227 -13.32 2.32 5.61
C ALA A 227 -12.95 1.02 4.90
N LEU A 228 -13.86 0.06 4.94
CA LEU A 228 -13.91 -1.08 4.03
C LEU A 228 -15.01 -0.81 3.01
N LEU A 229 -14.64 -0.72 1.75
CA LEU A 229 -15.55 -0.41 0.66
C LEU A 229 -15.79 -1.65 -0.19
N LYS A 230 -17.06 -1.96 -0.42
CA LYS A 230 -17.49 -2.95 -1.41
C LYS A 230 -17.99 -2.23 -2.64
N THR A 231 -17.39 -2.52 -3.79
CA THR A 231 -17.78 -1.95 -5.08
C THR A 231 -18.25 -3.03 -6.04
N LYS A 232 -19.05 -2.63 -7.02
CA LYS A 232 -19.57 -3.48 -8.09
C LYS A 232 -19.19 -2.90 -9.44
N LYS A 233 -18.76 -3.74 -10.37
CA LYS A 233 -18.56 -3.37 -11.77
C LYS A 233 -19.90 -3.21 -12.47
N ILE A 234 -20.16 -2.05 -13.07
CA ILE A 234 -21.37 -1.73 -13.83
C ILE A 234 -21.10 -1.70 -15.34
#